data_39632843675119235f1b170badbdb9d4
#
_entry.id   39632843675119235f1b170badbdb9d4
#
_cell.length_a   1.000
_cell.length_b   1.000
_cell.length_c   1.000
_cell.angle_alpha   90.00
_cell.angle_beta   90.00
_cell.angle_gamma   90.00
#
_symmetry.space_group_name_H-M   'P 1'
#
loop_
_entity.id
_entity.type
_entity.pdbx_description
1 polymer ?
#
loop_
_entity_poly.entity_id
_entity_poly.type
_entity_poly.pdbx_seq_one_letter_code
_entity_poly.pdbx_strand_id
1 'polypeptide(L)'
;MSDSVEVAAFLAFSGGVMDAYSYLVRGGVFANAQTGNLLLLGVNLTSGSFEKCLKYALPVLAFAVGIALSYAIRAIAREEHLHWRQLAVIVEIVLLGVVSLLPTDMNLLANSLTSLACGIQVQAFRKLHGHAFATTMCIGNLRGGTQEIAAYMHTHEPVHIETSLLYFGTIFCFVAGAVVGNLLIPLMGTHMIWLSPAALLVVILVMFIDREKQVLEAHGKSTK
;
A
#
# COMPACT_ATOMS: atom_id res chain seq x y z
N MET A 1 -11.04 -8.88 -11.01
CA MET A 1 -10.55 -7.56 -11.48
C MET A 1 -9.49 -6.92 -10.56
N SER A 2 -9.50 -7.06 -9.29
CA SER A 2 -8.55 -6.43 -8.36
C SER A 2 -7.90 -7.43 -7.41
N ASP A 3 -8.08 -8.69 -7.69
CA ASP A 3 -7.55 -9.81 -6.92
C ASP A 3 -6.42 -10.52 -7.69
N SER A 4 -5.76 -9.81 -8.64
CA SER A 4 -4.62 -10.38 -9.37
C SER A 4 -3.33 -10.22 -8.55
N VAL A 5 -2.45 -11.20 -8.70
CA VAL A 5 -1.14 -11.25 -8.01
C VAL A 5 -0.28 -10.07 -8.44
N GLU A 6 -0.38 -9.67 -9.71
CA GLU A 6 0.34 -8.53 -10.29
C GLU A 6 -0.07 -7.22 -9.61
N VAL A 7 -1.36 -6.99 -9.41
CA VAL A 7 -1.86 -5.81 -8.68
C VAL A 7 -1.28 -5.80 -7.27
N ALA A 8 -1.33 -6.93 -6.55
CA ALA A 8 -0.78 -7.03 -5.20
C ALA A 8 0.73 -6.77 -5.16
N ALA A 9 1.48 -7.28 -6.15
CA ALA A 9 2.93 -7.10 -6.26
C ALA A 9 3.31 -5.61 -6.44
N PHE A 10 2.67 -4.90 -7.38
CA PHE A 10 2.94 -3.48 -7.61
C PHE A 10 2.48 -2.60 -6.46
N LEU A 11 1.35 -2.91 -5.81
CA LEU A 11 0.90 -2.21 -4.61
C LEU A 11 1.88 -2.41 -3.44
N ALA A 12 2.39 -3.63 -3.24
CA ALA A 12 3.38 -3.90 -2.20
C ALA A 12 4.72 -3.21 -2.50
N PHE A 13 5.17 -3.23 -3.74
CA PHE A 13 6.36 -2.49 -4.19
C PHE A 13 6.21 -0.99 -3.90
N SER A 14 5.08 -0.38 -4.28
CA SER A 14 4.74 1.01 -3.98
C SER A 14 4.79 1.28 -2.47
N GLY A 15 4.24 0.40 -1.65
CA GLY A 15 4.29 0.48 -0.19
C GLY A 15 5.70 0.52 0.37
N GLY A 16 6.60 -0.33 -0.16
CA GLY A 16 8.02 -0.34 0.19
C GLY A 16 8.74 0.96 -0.18
N VAL A 17 8.45 1.51 -1.37
CA VAL A 17 8.97 2.82 -1.80
C VAL A 17 8.50 3.93 -0.85
N MET A 18 7.21 3.95 -0.48
CA MET A 18 6.65 4.97 0.43
C MET A 18 7.28 4.92 1.82
N ASP A 19 7.51 3.73 2.39
CA ASP A 19 8.19 3.61 3.69
C ASP A 19 9.67 4.00 3.62
N ALA A 20 10.39 3.60 2.57
CA ALA A 20 11.77 4.03 2.35
C ALA A 20 11.87 5.56 2.24
N TYR A 21 10.97 6.18 1.48
CA TYR A 21 10.90 7.62 1.32
C TYR A 21 10.63 8.34 2.64
N SER A 22 9.57 7.98 3.35
CA SER A 22 9.17 8.66 4.57
C SER A 22 10.21 8.50 5.68
N TYR A 23 10.83 7.32 5.77
CA TYR A 23 11.82 7.05 6.80
C TYR A 23 13.18 7.68 6.50
N LEU A 24 13.70 7.51 5.27
CA LEU A 24 15.07 7.93 4.93
C LEU A 24 15.16 9.40 4.51
N VAL A 25 14.13 9.95 3.85
CA VAL A 25 14.16 11.30 3.25
C VAL A 25 13.33 12.30 4.04
N ARG A 26 12.28 11.85 4.77
CA ARG A 26 11.33 12.72 5.48
C ARG A 26 11.43 12.63 6.99
N GLY A 27 12.62 12.28 7.51
CA GLY A 27 12.96 12.45 8.92
C GLY A 27 12.54 11.29 9.84
N GLY A 28 12.51 10.04 9.38
CA GLY A 28 12.37 8.85 10.22
C GLY A 28 10.95 8.60 10.72
N VAL A 29 9.96 8.80 9.87
CA VAL A 29 8.54 8.47 10.10
C VAL A 29 8.15 7.34 9.15
N PHE A 30 7.35 6.39 9.60
CA PHE A 30 6.83 5.33 8.75
C PHE A 30 5.52 5.74 8.08
N ALA A 31 5.40 5.54 6.77
CA ALA A 31 4.15 5.78 6.04
C ALA A 31 3.12 4.68 6.29
N ASN A 32 3.55 3.41 6.27
CA ASN A 32 2.71 2.23 6.45
C ASN A 32 2.84 1.60 7.84
N ALA A 33 4.06 1.52 8.40
CA ALA A 33 4.35 0.83 9.65
C ALA A 33 3.92 1.65 10.88
N GLN A 34 2.61 1.91 11.03
CA GLN A 34 2.06 2.77 12.07
C GLN A 34 2.37 2.30 13.50
N THR A 35 2.63 1.01 13.72
CA THR A 35 3.11 0.51 15.01
C THR A 35 4.42 1.17 15.43
N GLY A 36 5.34 1.43 14.49
CA GLY A 36 6.57 2.17 14.75
C GLY A 36 6.29 3.61 15.16
N ASN A 37 5.38 4.29 14.48
CA ASN A 37 4.98 5.66 14.84
C ASN A 37 4.31 5.72 16.22
N LEU A 38 3.43 4.77 16.56
CA LEU A 38 2.80 4.69 17.87
C LEU A 38 3.83 4.44 18.99
N LEU A 39 4.82 3.56 18.76
CA LEU A 39 5.93 3.35 19.70
C LEU A 39 6.71 4.66 19.93
N LEU A 40 7.10 5.32 18.83
CA LEU A 40 7.89 6.55 18.89
C LEU A 40 7.08 7.71 19.50
N LEU A 41 5.77 7.78 19.28
CA LEU A 41 4.86 8.68 19.96
C LEU A 41 4.90 8.43 21.48
N GLY A 42 4.72 7.18 21.93
CA GLY A 42 4.74 6.83 23.35
C GLY A 42 6.07 7.20 24.03
N VAL A 43 7.20 6.91 23.38
CA VAL A 43 8.53 7.29 23.88
C VAL A 43 8.67 8.82 24.00
N ASN A 44 8.20 9.59 23.03
CA ASN A 44 8.34 11.04 23.02
C ASN A 44 7.33 11.75 23.96
N LEU A 45 6.21 11.13 24.32
CA LEU A 45 5.32 11.64 25.37
C LEU A 45 6.03 11.77 26.71
N THR A 46 6.92 10.83 27.04
CA THR A 46 7.69 10.87 28.29
C THR A 46 8.82 11.90 28.27
N SER A 47 9.30 12.29 27.09
CA SER A 47 10.36 13.30 26.92
C SER A 47 9.84 14.74 26.94
N GLY A 48 8.51 14.97 27.00
CA GLY A 48 7.89 16.30 27.03
C GLY A 48 8.00 17.10 25.73
N SER A 49 8.45 16.49 24.62
CA SER A 49 8.60 17.17 23.33
C SER A 49 7.31 17.10 22.51
N PHE A 50 6.47 18.13 22.60
CA PHE A 50 5.21 18.22 21.86
C PHE A 50 5.40 18.14 20.34
N GLU A 51 6.44 18.77 19.80
CA GLU A 51 6.77 18.73 18.37
C GLU A 51 7.03 17.30 17.89
N LYS A 52 7.82 16.52 18.64
CA LYS A 52 8.10 15.12 18.33
C LYS A 52 6.85 14.24 18.46
N CYS A 53 5.97 14.55 19.42
CA CYS A 53 4.69 13.85 19.52
C CYS A 53 3.82 14.09 18.29
N LEU A 54 3.70 15.33 17.81
CA LEU A 54 2.96 15.65 16.59
C LEU A 54 3.55 14.99 15.36
N LYS A 55 4.88 14.92 15.27
CA LYS A 55 5.60 14.26 14.15
C LYS A 55 5.15 12.82 13.92
N TYR A 56 4.84 12.09 14.99
CA TYR A 56 4.40 10.69 14.90
C TYR A 56 2.88 10.54 14.99
N ALA A 57 2.18 11.40 15.73
CA ALA A 57 0.74 11.32 15.89
C ALA A 57 -0.02 11.67 14.60
N LEU A 58 0.39 12.73 13.89
CA LEU A 58 -0.33 13.20 12.71
C LEU A 58 -0.32 12.18 11.56
N PRO A 59 0.78 11.49 11.22
CA PRO A 59 0.77 10.39 10.25
C PRO A 59 -0.18 9.24 10.64
N VAL A 60 -0.23 8.87 11.94
CA VAL A 60 -1.18 7.85 12.43
C VAL A 60 -2.63 8.29 12.21
N LEU A 61 -2.96 9.54 12.57
CA LEU A 61 -4.30 10.10 12.36
C LEU A 61 -4.62 10.19 10.86
N ALA A 62 -3.67 10.64 10.05
CA ALA A 62 -3.85 10.72 8.59
C ALA A 62 -4.10 9.34 7.97
N PHE A 63 -3.39 8.31 8.43
CA PHE A 63 -3.62 6.92 8.02
C PHE A 63 -5.05 6.46 8.36
N ALA A 64 -5.52 6.74 9.57
CA ALA A 64 -6.89 6.42 9.99
C ALA A 64 -7.94 7.16 9.13
N VAL A 65 -7.70 8.45 8.84
CA VAL A 65 -8.55 9.24 7.92
C VAL A 65 -8.52 8.64 6.52
N GLY A 66 -7.37 8.15 6.03
CA GLY A 66 -7.25 7.45 4.74
C GLY A 66 -8.14 6.21 4.65
N ILE A 67 -8.17 5.39 5.72
CA ILE A 67 -9.08 4.24 5.82
C ILE A 67 -10.55 4.70 5.70
N ALA A 68 -10.94 5.73 6.44
CA ALA A 68 -12.30 6.27 6.42
C ALA A 68 -12.65 6.87 5.02
N LEU A 69 -11.71 7.57 4.41
CA LEU A 69 -11.88 8.14 3.06
C LEU A 69 -12.05 7.06 2.00
N SER A 70 -11.31 5.96 2.08
CA SER A 70 -11.49 4.81 1.18
C SER A 70 -12.91 4.23 1.28
N TYR A 71 -13.48 4.20 2.47
CA TYR A 71 -14.87 3.78 2.68
C TYR A 71 -15.86 4.77 2.02
N ALA A 72 -15.62 6.08 2.17
CA ALA A 72 -16.42 7.12 1.53
C ALA A 72 -16.32 7.07 0.00
N ILE A 73 -15.12 6.88 -0.57
CA ILE A 73 -14.89 6.70 -2.01
C ILE A 73 -15.75 5.54 -2.54
N ARG A 74 -15.75 4.40 -1.82
CA ARG A 74 -16.58 3.25 -2.20
C ARG A 74 -18.08 3.55 -2.20
N ALA A 75 -18.55 4.35 -1.24
CA ALA A 75 -19.98 4.71 -1.13
C ALA A 75 -20.44 5.67 -2.23
N ILE A 76 -19.56 6.52 -2.74
CA ILE A 76 -19.87 7.56 -3.73
C ILE A 76 -19.62 7.05 -5.16
N ALA A 77 -18.71 6.10 -5.36
CA ALA A 77 -18.35 5.61 -6.68
C ALA A 77 -19.54 4.93 -7.36
N ARG A 78 -19.98 5.49 -8.49
CA ARG A 78 -20.95 4.86 -9.39
C ARG A 78 -20.20 3.91 -10.31
N GLU A 79 -20.57 2.63 -10.33
CA GLU A 79 -19.86 1.56 -11.07
C GLU A 79 -19.96 1.66 -12.61
N GLU A 80 -20.64 2.69 -13.13
CA GLU A 80 -20.89 2.81 -14.58
C GLU A 80 -19.61 2.99 -15.41
N HIS A 81 -18.59 3.70 -14.92
CA HIS A 81 -17.37 4.03 -15.67
C HIS A 81 -16.08 3.53 -15.03
N LEU A 82 -15.91 3.74 -13.71
CA LEU A 82 -14.70 3.39 -12.95
C LEU A 82 -15.07 2.55 -11.72
N HIS A 83 -14.36 1.44 -11.54
CA HIS A 83 -14.49 0.70 -10.29
C HIS A 83 -13.92 1.52 -9.13
N TRP A 84 -14.58 1.53 -7.96
CA TRP A 84 -14.18 2.35 -6.80
C TRP A 84 -12.70 2.17 -6.38
N ARG A 85 -12.11 0.98 -6.58
CA ARG A 85 -10.68 0.72 -6.31
C ARG A 85 -9.76 1.46 -7.29
N GLN A 86 -10.15 1.61 -8.56
CA GLN A 86 -9.40 2.43 -9.52
C GLN A 86 -9.42 3.91 -9.10
N LEU A 87 -10.57 4.39 -8.63
CA LEU A 87 -10.68 5.75 -8.09
C LEU A 87 -9.78 5.92 -6.85
N ALA A 88 -9.73 4.93 -5.95
CA ALA A 88 -8.85 4.96 -4.80
C ALA A 88 -7.37 5.07 -5.21
N VAL A 89 -6.92 4.29 -6.21
CA VAL A 89 -5.54 4.37 -6.74
C VAL A 89 -5.27 5.72 -7.41
N ILE A 90 -6.24 6.30 -8.12
CA ILE A 90 -6.08 7.65 -8.72
C ILE A 90 -5.88 8.70 -7.63
N VAL A 91 -6.69 8.67 -6.56
CA VAL A 91 -6.52 9.58 -5.42
C VAL A 91 -5.14 9.42 -4.79
N GLU A 92 -4.66 8.19 -4.64
CA GLU A 92 -3.34 7.89 -4.11
C GLU A 92 -2.22 8.45 -5.00
N ILE A 93 -2.31 8.28 -6.32
CA ILE A 93 -1.36 8.86 -7.30
C ILE A 93 -1.32 10.39 -7.18
N VAL A 94 -2.48 11.04 -7.07
CA VAL A 94 -2.56 12.51 -6.92
C VAL A 94 -1.91 12.95 -5.61
N LEU A 95 -2.20 12.29 -4.49
CA LEU A 95 -1.63 12.60 -3.19
C LEU A 95 -0.10 12.48 -3.21
N LEU A 96 0.43 11.38 -3.75
CA LEU A 96 1.88 11.16 -3.84
C LEU A 96 2.55 12.10 -4.84
N GLY A 97 1.85 12.48 -5.91
CA GLY A 97 2.27 13.53 -6.83
C GLY A 97 2.43 14.88 -6.10
N VAL A 98 1.49 15.26 -5.26
CA VAL A 98 1.60 16.46 -4.42
C VAL A 98 2.78 16.34 -3.45
N VAL A 99 2.94 15.18 -2.79
CA VAL A 99 4.07 14.93 -1.87
C VAL A 99 5.42 15.12 -2.54
N SER A 100 5.55 14.73 -3.81
CA SER A 100 6.81 14.88 -4.57
C SER A 100 7.23 16.34 -4.78
N LEU A 101 6.28 17.28 -4.72
CA LEU A 101 6.51 18.71 -4.92
C LEU A 101 6.78 19.45 -3.59
N LEU A 102 6.55 18.80 -2.44
CA LEU A 102 6.74 19.43 -1.14
C LEU A 102 8.24 19.55 -0.80
N PRO A 103 8.70 20.72 -0.36
CA PRO A 103 10.07 20.93 0.09
C PRO A 103 10.35 20.17 1.40
N THR A 104 11.63 20.04 1.77
CA THR A 104 12.08 19.22 2.92
C THR A 104 11.76 19.83 4.28
N ASP A 105 11.43 21.10 4.36
CA ASP A 105 10.94 21.76 5.58
C ASP A 105 9.47 21.40 5.91
N MET A 106 8.72 20.87 4.92
CA MET A 106 7.33 20.42 5.09
C MET A 106 7.21 18.90 5.34
N ASN A 107 8.17 18.31 6.03
CA ASN A 107 8.21 16.85 6.28
C ASN A 107 6.96 16.32 6.98
N LEU A 108 6.39 17.09 7.93
CA LEU A 108 5.19 16.69 8.66
C LEU A 108 3.99 16.52 7.72
N LEU A 109 3.80 17.47 6.80
CA LEU A 109 2.73 17.41 5.81
C LEU A 109 2.98 16.27 4.81
N ALA A 110 4.22 16.14 4.31
CA ALA A 110 4.60 15.08 3.38
C ALA A 110 4.33 13.68 3.96
N ASN A 111 4.76 13.43 5.22
CA ASN A 111 4.53 12.16 5.92
C ASN A 111 3.04 11.91 6.17
N SER A 112 2.28 12.94 6.55
CA SER A 112 0.84 12.82 6.78
C SER A 112 0.09 12.47 5.48
N LEU A 113 0.41 13.13 4.36
CA LEU A 113 -0.22 12.83 3.06
C LEU A 113 0.18 11.43 2.54
N THR A 114 1.44 11.02 2.75
CA THR A 114 1.88 9.67 2.38
C THR A 114 1.16 8.62 3.23
N SER A 115 1.01 8.83 4.54
CA SER A 115 0.27 7.93 5.42
C SER A 115 -1.23 7.90 5.10
N LEU A 116 -1.83 9.03 4.69
CA LEU A 116 -3.20 9.09 4.20
C LEU A 116 -3.37 8.20 2.96
N ALA A 117 -2.48 8.32 1.98
CA ALA A 117 -2.46 7.49 0.77
C ALA A 117 -2.34 5.99 1.13
N CYS A 118 -1.43 5.64 2.03
CA CYS A 118 -1.28 4.28 2.54
C CYS A 118 -2.56 3.74 3.21
N GLY A 119 -3.25 4.57 4.00
CA GLY A 119 -4.52 4.20 4.62
C GLY A 119 -5.61 3.89 3.59
N ILE A 120 -5.69 4.68 2.50
CA ILE A 120 -6.59 4.43 1.38
C ILE A 120 -6.27 3.08 0.73
N GLN A 121 -4.99 2.82 0.42
CA GLN A 121 -4.53 1.59 -0.21
C GLN A 121 -4.86 0.35 0.61
N VAL A 122 -4.52 0.35 1.89
CA VAL A 122 -4.75 -0.78 2.80
C VAL A 122 -6.23 -1.15 2.88
N GLN A 123 -7.10 -0.15 2.94
CA GLN A 123 -8.55 -0.39 3.01
C GLN A 123 -9.12 -0.82 1.66
N ALA A 124 -8.64 -0.26 0.54
CA ALA A 124 -9.12 -0.61 -0.78
C ALA A 124 -8.74 -2.04 -1.19
N PHE A 125 -7.54 -2.51 -0.80
CA PHE A 125 -6.96 -3.79 -1.21
C PHE A 125 -6.71 -4.74 -0.04
N ARG A 126 -7.72 -4.91 0.82
CA ARG A 126 -7.64 -5.72 2.04
C ARG A 126 -7.77 -7.24 1.83
N LYS A 127 -8.07 -7.69 0.62
CA LYS A 127 -8.23 -9.11 0.27
C LYS A 127 -7.56 -9.40 -1.06
N LEU A 128 -6.93 -10.59 -1.15
CA LEU A 128 -6.41 -11.17 -2.38
C LEU A 128 -6.87 -12.63 -2.44
N HIS A 129 -7.51 -13.05 -3.53
CA HIS A 129 -8.05 -14.40 -3.70
C HIS A 129 -8.91 -14.89 -2.52
N GLY A 130 -9.66 -13.98 -1.87
CA GLY A 130 -10.48 -14.30 -0.71
C GLY A 130 -9.77 -14.32 0.64
N HIS A 131 -8.44 -14.36 0.67
CA HIS A 131 -7.65 -14.30 1.89
C HIS A 131 -7.48 -12.87 2.40
N ALA A 132 -7.45 -12.70 3.72
CA ALA A 132 -7.10 -11.42 4.33
C ALA A 132 -5.63 -11.10 4.01
N PHE A 133 -5.43 -9.98 3.34
CA PHE A 133 -4.15 -9.63 2.76
C PHE A 133 -3.85 -8.15 2.99
N ALA A 134 -2.59 -7.82 3.19
CA ALA A 134 -2.19 -6.43 3.31
C ALA A 134 -0.99 -6.16 2.39
N THR A 135 -1.18 -5.30 1.42
CA THR A 135 -0.12 -4.93 0.46
C THR A 135 1.05 -4.20 1.11
N THR A 136 0.81 -3.56 2.27
CA THR A 136 1.80 -2.70 2.95
C THR A 136 2.11 -3.11 4.39
N MET A 137 1.41 -4.12 4.93
CA MET A 137 1.61 -4.60 6.31
C MET A 137 2.28 -5.98 6.31
N CYS A 138 3.62 -5.99 6.24
CA CYS A 138 4.40 -7.22 6.15
C CYS A 138 4.18 -8.21 7.30
N ILE A 139 3.89 -7.74 8.53
CA ILE A 139 3.71 -8.61 9.69
C ILE A 139 2.48 -9.52 9.57
N GLY A 140 1.38 -9.00 9.00
CA GLY A 140 0.17 -9.80 8.73
C GLY A 140 0.44 -10.89 7.69
N ASN A 141 1.16 -10.55 6.63
CA ASN A 141 1.55 -11.48 5.58
C ASN A 141 2.56 -12.53 6.09
N LEU A 142 3.52 -12.12 6.93
CA LEU A 142 4.47 -13.05 7.57
C LEU A 142 3.73 -14.09 8.42
N ARG A 143 2.78 -13.64 9.25
CA ARG A 143 1.94 -14.54 10.05
C ARG A 143 1.14 -15.50 9.14
N GLY A 144 0.44 -14.96 8.13
CA GLY A 144 -0.38 -15.75 7.21
C GLY A 144 0.46 -16.79 6.47
N GLY A 145 1.57 -16.37 5.85
CA GLY A 145 2.46 -17.27 5.12
C GLY A 145 3.06 -18.38 5.99
N THR A 146 3.49 -18.05 7.22
CA THR A 146 4.01 -19.06 8.15
C THR A 146 2.92 -20.02 8.61
N GLN A 147 1.70 -19.54 8.84
CA GLN A 147 0.55 -20.38 9.20
C GLN A 147 0.21 -21.38 8.09
N GLU A 148 0.25 -20.93 6.83
CA GLU A 148 0.00 -21.78 5.67
C GLU A 148 1.09 -22.86 5.50
N ILE A 149 2.37 -22.54 5.74
CA ILE A 149 3.44 -23.54 5.77
C ILE A 149 3.17 -24.60 6.85
N ALA A 150 2.78 -24.19 8.06
CA ALA A 150 2.46 -25.10 9.13
C ALA A 150 1.26 -25.99 8.79
N ALA A 151 0.22 -25.44 8.15
CA ALA A 151 -0.92 -26.21 7.66
C ALA A 151 -0.51 -27.26 6.63
N TYR A 152 0.36 -26.89 5.67
CA TYR A 152 0.91 -27.82 4.69
C TYR A 152 1.66 -29.00 5.33
N MET A 153 2.40 -28.77 6.41
CA MET A 153 3.12 -29.82 7.13
C MET A 153 2.17 -30.87 7.76
N HIS A 154 0.91 -30.51 8.01
CA HIS A 154 -0.09 -31.41 8.57
C HIS A 154 -1.00 -32.05 7.51
N THR A 155 -1.39 -31.29 6.49
CA THR A 155 -2.41 -31.72 5.52
C THR A 155 -1.80 -32.25 4.21
N HIS A 156 -0.59 -31.78 3.87
CA HIS A 156 0.09 -31.99 2.59
C HIS A 156 -0.71 -31.49 1.36
N GLU A 157 -1.67 -30.58 1.58
CA GLU A 157 -2.46 -30.01 0.49
C GLU A 157 -1.69 -28.89 -0.22
N PRO A 158 -1.47 -28.97 -1.56
CA PRO A 158 -0.69 -27.98 -2.31
C PRO A 158 -1.19 -26.52 -2.20
N VAL A 159 -2.50 -26.34 -1.99
CA VAL A 159 -3.12 -25.01 -1.87
C VAL A 159 -2.48 -24.17 -0.76
N HIS A 160 -2.00 -24.80 0.32
CA HIS A 160 -1.34 -24.11 1.42
C HIS A 160 0.03 -23.52 0.98
N ILE A 161 0.78 -24.26 0.15
CA ILE A 161 2.04 -23.74 -0.41
C ILE A 161 1.77 -22.58 -1.37
N GLU A 162 0.79 -22.69 -2.25
CA GLU A 162 0.41 -21.62 -3.17
C GLU A 162 0.03 -20.35 -2.41
N THR A 163 -0.81 -20.48 -1.38
CA THR A 163 -1.22 -19.35 -0.52
C THR A 163 -0.03 -18.76 0.24
N SER A 164 0.86 -19.60 0.77
CA SER A 164 2.08 -19.14 1.44
C SER A 164 2.99 -18.34 0.50
N LEU A 165 3.18 -18.80 -0.75
CA LEU A 165 3.97 -18.11 -1.75
C LEU A 165 3.39 -16.73 -2.10
N LEU A 166 2.07 -16.55 -2.10
CA LEU A 166 1.44 -15.24 -2.28
C LEU A 166 1.81 -14.28 -1.15
N TYR A 167 1.75 -14.73 0.10
CA TYR A 167 2.11 -13.91 1.25
C TYR A 167 3.59 -13.52 1.24
N PHE A 168 4.50 -14.49 1.07
CA PHE A 168 5.94 -14.22 1.03
C PHE A 168 6.36 -13.44 -0.22
N GLY A 169 5.73 -13.70 -1.38
CA GLY A 169 5.94 -12.93 -2.59
C GLY A 169 5.61 -11.44 -2.41
N THR A 170 4.55 -11.13 -1.66
CA THR A 170 4.20 -9.74 -1.34
C THR A 170 5.22 -9.08 -0.43
N ILE A 171 5.68 -9.79 0.61
CA ILE A 171 6.76 -9.28 1.47
C ILE A 171 8.01 -9.01 0.61
N PHE A 172 8.36 -9.93 -0.29
CA PHE A 172 9.49 -9.75 -1.20
C PHE A 172 9.33 -8.50 -2.07
N CYS A 173 8.14 -8.28 -2.67
CA CYS A 173 7.88 -7.09 -3.48
C CYS A 173 7.98 -5.79 -2.65
N PHE A 174 7.48 -5.79 -1.41
CA PHE A 174 7.62 -4.66 -0.50
C PHE A 174 9.10 -4.36 -0.20
N VAL A 175 9.88 -5.38 0.15
CA VAL A 175 11.33 -5.23 0.41
C VAL A 175 12.05 -4.74 -0.86
N ALA A 176 11.71 -5.29 -2.04
CA ALA A 176 12.26 -4.83 -3.31
C ALA A 176 11.95 -3.35 -3.57
N GLY A 177 10.74 -2.88 -3.28
CA GLY A 177 10.37 -1.47 -3.36
C GLY A 177 11.23 -0.59 -2.45
N ALA A 178 11.45 -1.02 -1.20
CA ALA A 178 12.30 -0.30 -0.26
C ALA A 178 13.77 -0.26 -0.72
N VAL A 179 14.29 -1.38 -1.24
CA VAL A 179 15.66 -1.46 -1.79
C VAL A 179 15.84 -0.53 -2.99
N VAL A 180 14.93 -0.62 -3.98
CA VAL A 180 15.00 0.24 -5.19
C VAL A 180 14.85 1.71 -4.79
N GLY A 181 13.90 2.01 -3.89
CA GLY A 181 13.71 3.34 -3.35
C GLY A 181 15.00 3.89 -2.74
N ASN A 182 15.65 3.14 -1.85
CA ASN A 182 16.89 3.55 -1.20
C ASN A 182 18.04 3.76 -2.21
N LEU A 183 18.17 2.88 -3.21
CA LEU A 183 19.20 2.98 -4.25
C LEU A 183 19.04 4.23 -5.12
N LEU A 184 17.82 4.76 -5.26
CA LEU A 184 17.53 5.93 -6.09
C LEU A 184 17.56 7.25 -5.31
N ILE A 185 17.60 7.23 -3.97
CA ILE A 185 17.71 8.45 -3.15
C ILE A 185 18.93 9.32 -3.57
N PRO A 186 20.15 8.79 -3.77
CA PRO A 186 21.29 9.63 -4.16
C PRO A 186 21.13 10.31 -5.50
N LEU A 187 20.32 9.75 -6.41
CA LEU A 187 20.09 10.27 -7.76
C LEU A 187 18.90 11.24 -7.82
N MET A 188 17.82 10.95 -7.07
CA MET A 188 16.54 11.64 -7.20
C MET A 188 16.17 12.48 -5.96
N GLY A 189 16.85 12.28 -4.82
CA GLY A 189 16.50 12.96 -3.57
C GLY A 189 15.03 12.76 -3.20
N THR A 190 14.33 13.86 -2.91
CA THR A 190 12.89 13.85 -2.59
C THR A 190 12.00 13.40 -3.74
N HIS A 191 12.46 13.49 -4.98
CA HIS A 191 11.70 13.05 -6.16
C HIS A 191 11.66 11.53 -6.32
N MET A 192 12.41 10.76 -5.51
CA MET A 192 12.35 9.30 -5.51
C MET A 192 10.91 8.77 -5.29
N ILE A 193 10.07 9.53 -4.60
CA ILE A 193 8.67 9.14 -4.38
C ILE A 193 7.88 8.91 -5.68
N TRP A 194 8.30 9.47 -6.83
CA TRP A 194 7.66 9.23 -8.14
C TRP A 194 7.63 7.78 -8.57
N LEU A 195 8.49 6.93 -8.02
CA LEU A 195 8.43 5.48 -8.23
C LEU A 195 7.10 4.88 -7.78
N SER A 196 6.52 5.41 -6.70
CA SER A 196 5.24 4.93 -6.19
C SER A 196 4.09 5.27 -7.13
N PRO A 197 3.83 6.53 -7.56
CA PRO A 197 2.88 6.84 -8.63
C PRO A 197 3.11 6.03 -9.91
N ALA A 198 4.36 5.81 -10.32
CA ALA A 198 4.66 5.01 -11.51
C ALA A 198 4.21 3.55 -11.37
N ALA A 199 4.47 2.92 -10.21
CA ALA A 199 3.99 1.57 -9.91
C ALA A 199 2.45 1.52 -9.86
N LEU A 200 1.80 2.54 -9.28
CA LEU A 200 0.35 2.64 -9.20
C LEU A 200 -0.32 2.86 -10.57
N LEU A 201 0.34 3.54 -11.50
CA LEU A 201 -0.12 3.63 -12.89
C LEU A 201 -0.15 2.25 -13.56
N VAL A 202 0.84 1.39 -13.28
CA VAL A 202 0.82 0.00 -13.77
C VAL A 202 -0.36 -0.76 -13.14
N VAL A 203 -0.64 -0.56 -11.86
CA VAL A 203 -1.83 -1.14 -11.20
C VAL A 203 -3.11 -0.77 -11.94
N ILE A 204 -3.29 0.50 -12.28
CA ILE A 204 -4.47 0.97 -13.04
C ILE A 204 -4.55 0.26 -14.40
N LEU A 205 -3.44 0.18 -15.14
CA LEU A 205 -3.39 -0.46 -16.45
C LEU A 205 -3.77 -1.94 -16.36
N VAL A 206 -3.21 -2.68 -15.40
CA VAL A 206 -3.55 -4.09 -15.17
C VAL A 206 -5.04 -4.25 -14.83
N MET A 207 -5.58 -3.38 -13.96
CA MET A 207 -7.00 -3.43 -13.61
C MET A 207 -7.93 -3.16 -14.80
N PHE A 208 -7.54 -2.31 -15.77
CA PHE A 208 -8.31 -2.10 -17.00
C PHE A 208 -8.28 -3.33 -17.92
N ILE A 209 -7.11 -3.93 -18.12
CA ILE A 209 -6.96 -5.14 -18.95
C ILE A 209 -7.80 -6.31 -18.39
N ASP A 210 -7.77 -6.53 -17.09
CA ASP A 210 -8.57 -7.56 -16.42
C ASP A 210 -10.08 -7.31 -16.59
N ARG A 211 -10.51 -6.07 -16.60
CA ARG A 211 -11.92 -5.71 -16.83
C ARG A 211 -12.36 -6.05 -18.24
N GLU A 212 -11.56 -5.69 -19.24
CA GLU A 212 -11.88 -5.99 -20.64
C GLU A 212 -11.98 -7.50 -20.89
N LYS A 213 -11.05 -8.30 -20.35
CA LYS A 213 -11.12 -9.77 -20.44
C LYS A 213 -12.41 -10.34 -19.89
N GLN A 214 -12.85 -9.89 -18.71
CA GLN A 214 -14.10 -10.36 -18.09
C GLN A 214 -15.34 -9.98 -18.92
N VAL A 215 -15.38 -8.79 -19.51
CA VAL A 215 -16.47 -8.36 -20.38
C VAL A 215 -16.55 -9.20 -21.64
N LEU A 216 -15.40 -9.50 -22.27
CA LEU A 216 -15.33 -10.35 -23.47
C LEU A 216 -15.75 -11.79 -23.17
N GLU A 217 -15.33 -12.36 -22.04
CA GLU A 217 -15.74 -13.71 -21.61
C GLU A 217 -17.25 -13.79 -21.31
N ALA A 218 -17.83 -12.75 -20.70
CA ALA A 218 -19.26 -12.67 -20.45
C ALA A 218 -20.08 -12.64 -21.75
N HIS A 219 -19.65 -11.87 -22.76
CA HIS A 219 -20.30 -11.79 -24.07
C HIS A 219 -20.15 -13.12 -24.86
N GLY A 220 -18.98 -13.76 -24.81
CA GLY A 220 -18.75 -15.04 -25.47
C GLY A 220 -19.55 -16.23 -24.89
N LYS A 221 -19.98 -16.13 -23.61
CA LYS A 221 -20.88 -17.12 -22.98
C LYS A 221 -22.36 -16.88 -23.29
N SER A 222 -22.75 -15.64 -23.63
CA SER A 222 -24.14 -15.29 -23.98
C SER A 222 -24.49 -15.63 -25.43
N THR A 223 -23.50 -15.95 -26.26
CA THR A 223 -23.67 -16.29 -27.70
C THR A 223 -23.57 -17.80 -27.98
N LYS A 224 -23.42 -18.64 -26.96
CA LYS A 224 -23.53 -20.10 -27.00
C LYS A 224 -24.76 -20.59 -26.27
#